data_808b84fa6bfd09125314872b56f7a519
#
_entry.id   808b84fa6bfd09125314872b56f7a519
#
_cell.length_a   1.000
_cell.length_b   1.000
_cell.length_c   1.000
_cell.angle_alpha   90.00
_cell.angle_beta   90.00
_cell.angle_gamma   90.00
#
_symmetry.space_group_name_H-M   'P 1'
#
loop_
_entity.id
_entity.type
_entity.pdbx_description
1 polymer ?
#
loop_
_entity_poly.entity_id
_entity_poly.type
_entity_poly.pdbx_seq_one_letter_code
_entity_poly.pdbx_strand_id
1 'polypeptide(L)'
;AGQFLQVSGMTYKFDASKEPYKRLMEIKINNEPIDLEKIYTVVANDFMTGGGDKYTMLRDSTQITIKTREYLRDVLKLYLMKVREVAPILEGRIEIVK
;
A
#
# COMPACT_ATOMS: atom_id res chain seq x y z
N ALA A 1 -14.55 -1.82 -2.32
CA ALA A 1 -13.78 -1.09 -1.30
C ALA A 1 -12.51 -1.83 -0.91
N GLY A 2 -12.57 -3.16 -0.68
CA GLY A 2 -11.40 -3.94 -0.28
C GLY A 2 -10.26 -3.99 -1.31
N GLN A 3 -10.57 -3.67 -2.56
CA GLN A 3 -9.59 -3.66 -3.65
C GLN A 3 -8.96 -2.28 -3.89
N PHE A 4 -9.37 -1.27 -3.13
CA PHE A 4 -8.79 0.06 -3.24
C PHE A 4 -7.62 0.19 -2.27
N LEU A 5 -6.42 0.16 -2.81
CA LEU A 5 -5.19 0.09 -2.02
C LEU A 5 -4.90 1.42 -1.30
N GLN A 6 -4.84 1.37 0.02
CA GLN A 6 -4.38 2.47 0.85
C GLN A 6 -2.88 2.29 1.11
N VAL A 7 -2.12 3.37 1.07
CA VAL A 7 -0.66 3.29 1.05
C VAL A 7 0.01 4.24 2.04
N SER A 8 1.23 3.87 2.44
CA SER A 8 2.16 4.72 3.17
C SER A 8 3.55 4.55 2.58
N GLY A 9 4.32 5.62 2.51
CA GLY A 9 5.64 5.63 1.87
C GLY A 9 5.58 5.67 0.34
N MET A 10 4.39 5.73 -0.22
CA MET A 10 4.16 5.75 -1.65
C MET A 10 3.03 6.71 -1.96
N THR A 11 3.08 7.33 -3.12
CA THR A 11 1.97 8.12 -3.67
C THR A 11 1.68 7.66 -5.08
N TYR A 12 0.43 7.75 -5.51
CA TYR A 12 0.09 7.43 -6.89
C TYR A 12 -1.07 8.26 -7.40
N LYS A 13 -1.11 8.42 -8.73
CA LYS A 13 -2.19 9.04 -9.47
C LYS A 13 -2.82 8.01 -10.39
N PHE A 14 -4.13 8.06 -10.52
CA PHE A 14 -4.83 7.19 -11.45
C PHE A 14 -5.96 7.90 -12.16
N ASP A 15 -6.29 7.40 -13.34
CA ASP A 15 -7.40 7.88 -14.17
C ASP A 15 -8.44 6.75 -14.25
N ALA A 16 -9.55 6.91 -13.55
CA ALA A 16 -10.60 5.91 -13.49
C ALA A 16 -11.35 5.72 -14.80
N SER A 17 -11.22 6.69 -15.74
CA SER A 17 -11.87 6.60 -17.06
C SER A 17 -11.15 5.64 -18.00
N LYS A 18 -9.90 5.26 -17.69
CA LYS A 18 -9.12 4.31 -18.48
C LYS A 18 -9.47 2.87 -18.13
N GLU A 19 -9.09 1.95 -19.01
CA GLU A 19 -9.29 0.52 -18.81
C GLU A 19 -8.55 0.00 -17.58
N PRO A 20 -9.06 -1.06 -16.93
CA PRO A 20 -8.33 -1.74 -15.85
C PRO A 20 -6.90 -2.08 -16.28
N TYR A 21 -5.95 -1.99 -15.34
CA TYR A 21 -4.51 -2.18 -15.53
C TYR A 21 -3.80 -1.10 -16.35
N LYS A 22 -4.52 -0.08 -16.83
CA LYS A 22 -3.95 1.07 -17.56
C LYS A 22 -4.26 2.39 -16.86
N ARG A 23 -4.75 2.34 -15.63
CA ARG A 23 -5.22 3.52 -14.90
C ARG A 23 -4.12 4.29 -14.17
N LEU A 24 -3.01 3.64 -13.82
CA LEU A 24 -1.92 4.29 -13.12
C LEU A 24 -1.17 5.25 -14.04
N MET A 25 -0.98 6.47 -13.57
CA MET A 25 -0.30 7.51 -14.33
C MET A 25 1.05 7.89 -13.74
N GLU A 26 1.16 7.87 -12.40
CA GLU A 26 2.39 8.24 -11.73
C GLU A 26 2.46 7.49 -10.41
N ILE A 27 3.63 6.93 -10.12
CA ILE A 27 3.92 6.27 -8.83
C ILE A 27 5.22 6.83 -8.31
N LYS A 28 5.21 7.30 -7.06
CA LYS A 28 6.41 7.75 -6.35
C LYS A 28 6.58 6.96 -5.06
N ILE A 29 7.80 6.59 -4.75
CA ILE A 29 8.16 5.93 -3.51
C ILE A 29 9.17 6.80 -2.78
N ASN A 30 8.84 7.22 -1.54
CA ASN A 30 9.63 8.17 -0.76
C ASN A 30 9.92 9.46 -1.55
N ASN A 31 8.89 9.97 -2.24
CA ASN A 31 8.93 11.18 -3.07
C ASN A 31 9.80 11.09 -4.33
N GLU A 32 10.24 9.90 -4.70
CA GLU A 32 11.01 9.68 -5.93
C GLU A 32 10.21 8.80 -6.91
N PRO A 33 10.31 9.02 -8.22
CA PRO A 33 9.67 8.15 -9.20
C PRO A 33 10.04 6.69 -8.98
N ILE A 34 9.08 5.78 -9.15
CA ILE A 34 9.35 4.36 -9.02
C ILE A 34 10.37 3.90 -10.06
N ASP A 35 11.32 3.07 -9.62
CA ASP A 35 12.28 2.41 -10.49
C ASP A 35 11.84 0.96 -10.68
N LEU A 36 11.44 0.61 -11.90
CA LEU A 36 10.92 -0.71 -12.21
C LEU A 36 11.97 -1.83 -12.12
N GLU A 37 13.24 -1.46 -12.07
CA GLU A 37 14.34 -2.44 -11.96
C GLU A 37 14.83 -2.60 -10.51
N LYS A 38 14.31 -1.78 -9.58
CA LYS A 38 14.71 -1.81 -8.19
C LYS A 38 13.81 -2.75 -7.39
N ILE A 39 14.39 -3.42 -6.40
CA ILE A 39 13.64 -4.23 -5.45
C ILE A 39 13.24 -3.35 -4.26
N TYR A 40 11.95 -3.34 -3.96
CA TYR A 40 11.40 -2.59 -2.83
C TYR A 40 10.91 -3.54 -1.74
N THR A 41 11.07 -3.12 -0.50
CA THR A 41 10.49 -3.84 0.64
C THR A 41 9.11 -3.27 0.95
N VAL A 42 8.12 -4.15 0.96
CA VAL A 42 6.72 -3.78 1.17
C VAL A 42 6.17 -4.50 2.39
N VAL A 43 5.46 -3.78 3.23
CA VAL A 43 4.74 -4.35 4.37
C VAL A 43 3.25 -4.39 4.03
N ALA A 44 2.64 -5.55 4.21
CA ALA A 44 1.20 -5.74 4.02
C ALA A 44 0.70 -6.76 5.03
N ASN A 45 -0.62 -6.80 5.27
CA ASN A 45 -1.17 -7.81 6.15
C ASN A 45 -1.19 -9.19 5.48
N ASP A 46 -1.33 -10.24 6.27
CA ASP A 46 -1.29 -11.63 5.78
C ASP A 46 -2.47 -11.97 4.88
N PHE A 47 -3.62 -11.36 5.08
CA PHE A 47 -4.77 -11.54 4.22
C PHE A 47 -4.44 -11.11 2.77
N MET A 48 -3.83 -9.95 2.61
CA MET A 48 -3.42 -9.43 1.30
C MET A 48 -2.28 -10.26 0.68
N THR A 49 -1.27 -10.60 1.47
CA THR A 49 -0.12 -11.38 0.97
C THR A 49 -0.53 -12.81 0.62
N GLY A 50 -1.61 -13.32 1.20
CA GLY A 50 -2.22 -14.59 0.82
C GLY A 50 -3.16 -14.52 -0.38
N GLY A 51 -3.31 -13.35 -1.00
CA GLY A 51 -4.16 -13.16 -2.18
C GLY A 51 -5.57 -12.67 -1.86
N GLY A 52 -5.85 -12.28 -0.60
CA GLY A 52 -7.15 -11.73 -0.21
C GLY A 52 -7.47 -10.43 -0.97
N ASP A 53 -8.75 -10.12 -1.11
CA ASP A 53 -9.26 -8.99 -1.90
C ASP A 53 -8.73 -8.97 -3.34
N LYS A 54 -8.47 -10.15 -3.91
CA LYS A 54 -7.94 -10.35 -5.26
C LYS A 54 -6.50 -9.81 -5.47
N TYR A 55 -5.74 -9.63 -4.40
CA TYR A 55 -4.32 -9.26 -4.48
C TYR A 55 -3.45 -10.50 -4.76
N THR A 56 -3.79 -11.26 -5.79
CA THR A 56 -3.10 -12.49 -6.15
C THR A 56 -1.65 -12.26 -6.55
N MET A 57 -1.30 -11.07 -7.06
CA MET A 57 0.06 -10.70 -7.39
C MET A 57 0.98 -10.70 -6.16
N LEU A 58 0.44 -10.41 -4.97
CA LEU A 58 1.23 -10.47 -3.73
C LEU A 58 1.48 -11.91 -3.30
N ARG A 59 0.48 -12.78 -3.45
CA ARG A 59 0.62 -14.22 -3.16
C ARG A 59 1.61 -14.88 -4.12
N ASP A 60 1.54 -14.53 -5.39
CA ASP A 60 2.29 -15.17 -6.46
C ASP A 60 3.69 -14.57 -6.66
N SER A 61 4.07 -13.62 -5.81
CA SER A 61 5.41 -13.04 -5.84
C SER A 61 6.48 -14.09 -5.60
N THR A 62 7.55 -14.03 -6.38
CA THR A 62 8.73 -14.88 -6.22
C THR A 62 9.71 -14.35 -5.17
N GLN A 63 9.43 -13.17 -4.60
CA GLN A 63 10.28 -12.52 -3.62
C GLN A 63 10.16 -13.17 -2.24
N ILE A 64 11.16 -12.93 -1.40
CA ILE A 64 11.20 -13.47 -0.05
C ILE A 64 10.11 -12.80 0.80
N THR A 65 9.32 -13.62 1.49
CA THR A 65 8.32 -13.14 2.44
C THR A 65 8.77 -13.47 3.86
N ILE A 66 8.84 -12.44 4.71
CA ILE A 66 9.15 -12.59 6.12
C ILE A 66 7.89 -12.29 6.92
N LYS A 67 7.45 -13.25 7.74
CA LYS A 67 6.27 -13.09 8.60
C LYS A 67 6.70 -12.61 9.97
N THR A 68 6.21 -11.45 10.40
CA THR A 68 6.52 -10.92 11.71
C THR A 68 5.73 -11.58 12.83
N ARG A 69 4.59 -12.21 12.50
CA ARG A 69 3.65 -12.83 13.45
C ARG A 69 3.01 -11.84 14.42
N GLU A 70 3.06 -10.57 14.11
CA GLU A 70 2.39 -9.53 14.90
C GLU A 70 0.98 -9.30 14.35
N TYR A 71 0.01 -9.11 15.26
CA TYR A 71 -1.33 -8.73 14.84
C TYR A 71 -1.38 -7.24 14.54
N LEU A 72 -2.05 -6.88 13.46
CA LEU A 72 -2.24 -5.48 13.05
C LEU A 72 -2.86 -4.65 14.19
N ARG A 73 -3.85 -5.21 14.89
CA ARG A 73 -4.49 -4.54 16.04
C ARG A 73 -3.50 -4.18 17.14
N ASP A 74 -2.52 -5.05 17.40
CA ASP A 74 -1.54 -4.84 18.47
C ASP A 74 -0.52 -3.78 18.06
N VAL A 75 -0.10 -3.78 16.80
CA VAL A 75 0.78 -2.75 16.25
C VAL A 75 0.12 -1.38 16.31
N LEU A 76 -1.15 -1.29 15.92
CA LEU A 76 -1.93 -0.06 16.00
C LEU A 76 -2.06 0.42 17.43
N LYS A 77 -2.35 -0.50 18.37
CA LYS A 77 -2.47 -0.17 19.79
C LYS A 77 -1.18 0.44 20.34
N LEU A 78 -0.03 -0.18 20.04
CA LEU A 78 1.27 0.33 20.48
C LEU A 78 1.55 1.72 19.92
N TYR A 79 1.22 1.94 18.66
CA TYR A 79 1.37 3.25 18.04
C TYR A 79 0.52 4.31 18.73
N LEU A 80 -0.77 4.02 18.98
CA LEU A 80 -1.68 4.94 19.64
C LEU A 80 -1.24 5.26 21.07
N MET A 81 -0.71 4.28 21.80
CA MET A 81 -0.16 4.47 23.12
C MET A 81 1.06 5.36 23.11
N LYS A 82 1.90 5.27 22.08
CA LYS A 82 3.10 6.07 21.92
C LYS A 82 2.80 7.52 21.60
N VAL A 83 1.88 7.78 20.67
CA VAL A 83 1.55 9.15 20.21
C VAL A 83 0.47 9.81 21.06
N ARG A 84 -0.37 9.02 21.74
CA ARG A 84 -1.46 9.45 22.64
C ARG A 84 -2.60 10.20 21.98
N GLU A 85 -2.32 11.09 21.06
CA GLU A 85 -3.33 11.82 20.28
C GLU A 85 -3.11 11.58 18.81
N VAL A 86 -4.22 11.39 18.08
CA VAL A 86 -4.18 11.19 16.64
C VAL A 86 -5.16 12.15 15.99
N ALA A 87 -4.68 12.95 15.06
CA ALA A 87 -5.49 13.85 14.27
C ALA A 87 -5.20 13.62 12.79
N PRO A 88 -5.75 12.55 12.20
CA PRO A 88 -5.47 12.21 10.81
C PRO A 88 -5.89 13.32 9.85
N ILE A 89 -5.07 13.53 8.83
CA ILE A 89 -5.38 14.44 7.74
C ILE A 89 -5.22 13.71 6.41
N LEU A 90 -5.85 14.23 5.39
CA LEU A 90 -5.62 13.74 4.02
C LEU A 90 -4.30 14.30 3.52
N GLU A 91 -3.35 13.41 3.26
CA GLU A 91 -1.99 13.78 2.85
C GLU A 91 -1.80 13.80 1.34
N GLY A 92 -2.86 13.52 0.56
CA GLY A 92 -2.77 13.52 -0.90
C GLY A 92 -1.94 12.37 -1.48
N ARG A 93 -1.85 11.24 -0.78
CA ARG A 93 -1.06 10.09 -1.24
C ARG A 93 -1.65 9.44 -2.49
N ILE A 94 -2.95 9.58 -2.67
CA ILE A 94 -3.69 9.00 -3.79
C ILE A 94 -4.40 10.15 -4.48
N GLU A 95 -4.13 10.36 -5.76
CA GLU A 95 -4.74 11.41 -6.55
C GLU A 95 -5.53 10.83 -7.71
N ILE A 96 -6.77 11.27 -7.84
CA ILE A 96 -7.65 10.89 -8.95
C ILE A 96 -7.52 11.96 -10.02
N VAL A 97 -7.10 11.57 -11.21
CA VAL A 97 -7.03 12.45 -12.36
C VAL A 97 -8.43 12.54 -12.99
N LYS A 98 -8.88 13.76 -13.19
CA LYS A 98 -10.19 14.02 -13.81
C LYS A 98 -10.06 14.50 -15.25
#